data_14987eae80e2a2ccdf8839512c323d3d
#
_entry.id   14987eae80e2a2ccdf8839512c323d3d
#
_cell.length_a   1.000
_cell.length_b   1.000
_cell.length_c   1.000
_cell.angle_alpha   90.00
_cell.angle_beta   90.00
_cell.angle_gamma   90.00
#
_symmetry.space_group_name_H-M   'P 1'
#
loop_
_entity.id
_entity.type
_entity.pdbx_description
1 polymer ?
#
loop_
_entity_poly.entity_id
_entity_poly.type
_entity_poly.pdbx_seq_one_letter_code
_entity_poly.pdbx_strand_id
1 'polypeptide(L)'
;VADKENLDPHGFPIEMDRPVVFEQGKLDPHTELSITVPASELGLSGKNFYNVPSIYGGVIYDPDKQFDVIRQNVQKQAKQGFKFPNFQTIEKAVEAAKARSEYFNKVKEQMLRDAVEKQRQQLMLDMLRSSGGRR
;
A
#
# COMPACT_ATOMS: atom_id res chain seq x y z
N VAL A 1 -3.41 -17.42 -7.20
CA VAL A 1 -4.61 -17.20 -7.96
C VAL A 1 -5.06 -15.75 -7.84
N ALA A 2 -5.21 -15.11 -8.97
CA ALA A 2 -5.46 -13.68 -9.06
C ALA A 2 -6.75 -13.24 -8.36
N ASP A 3 -7.71 -14.12 -8.21
CA ASP A 3 -8.98 -13.83 -7.57
C ASP A 3 -8.85 -13.53 -6.06
N LYS A 4 -7.68 -13.79 -5.49
CA LYS A 4 -7.41 -13.50 -4.09
C LYS A 4 -6.81 -12.12 -3.87
N GLU A 5 -6.61 -11.35 -4.91
CA GLU A 5 -6.05 -10.01 -4.79
C GLU A 5 -7.00 -9.09 -4.02
N ASN A 6 -6.43 -8.29 -3.13
CA ASN A 6 -7.17 -7.23 -2.48
C ASN A 6 -7.31 -6.06 -3.43
N LEU A 7 -8.53 -5.57 -3.57
CA LEU A 7 -8.83 -4.45 -4.44
C LEU A 7 -9.32 -3.26 -3.62
N ASP A 8 -9.01 -2.06 -4.08
CA ASP A 8 -9.52 -0.85 -3.48
C ASP A 8 -10.99 -0.60 -3.88
N PRO A 9 -11.66 0.44 -3.35
CA PRO A 9 -13.06 0.70 -3.69
C PRO A 9 -13.33 0.93 -5.17
N HIS A 10 -12.31 1.26 -5.95
CA HIS A 10 -12.42 1.49 -7.39
C HIS A 10 -11.97 0.29 -8.22
N GLY A 11 -11.66 -0.83 -7.59
CA GLY A 11 -11.31 -2.06 -8.27
C GLY A 11 -9.84 -2.20 -8.66
N PHE A 12 -8.95 -1.37 -8.12
CA PHE A 12 -7.52 -1.44 -8.40
C PHE A 12 -6.79 -2.23 -7.32
N PRO A 13 -5.75 -3.01 -7.71
CA PRO A 13 -5.08 -3.89 -6.76
C PRO A 13 -4.28 -3.15 -5.69
N ILE A 14 -4.24 -3.74 -4.49
CA ILE A 14 -3.46 -3.26 -3.36
C ILE A 14 -2.45 -4.33 -2.99
N GLU A 15 -1.17 -3.96 -2.89
CA GLU A 15 -0.12 -4.84 -2.38
C GLU A 15 -0.11 -4.79 -0.86
N MET A 16 -0.60 -5.85 -0.22
CA MET A 16 -0.76 -5.90 1.22
C MET A 16 0.54 -6.19 1.98
N ASP A 17 1.53 -6.72 1.31
CA ASP A 17 2.81 -7.11 1.91
C ASP A 17 3.91 -6.05 1.78
N ARG A 18 3.55 -4.84 1.38
CA ARG A 18 4.54 -3.76 1.29
C ARG A 18 5.12 -3.40 2.65
N PRO A 19 6.42 -3.10 2.71
CA PRO A 19 7.05 -2.68 3.96
C PRO A 19 6.43 -1.40 4.50
N VAL A 20 6.34 -1.30 5.82
CA VAL A 20 5.89 -0.07 6.47
C VAL A 20 7.07 0.89 6.58
N VAL A 21 6.87 2.14 6.19
CA VAL A 21 7.90 3.17 6.21
C VAL A 21 7.38 4.38 6.99
N PHE A 22 8.27 5.00 7.75
CA PHE A 22 7.94 6.22 8.49
C PHE A 22 8.64 7.41 7.84
N GLU A 23 7.90 8.51 7.66
CA GLU A 23 8.51 9.76 7.26
C GLU A 23 9.42 10.26 8.40
N GLN A 24 10.54 10.87 8.04
CA GLN A 24 11.48 11.39 9.02
C GLN A 24 10.82 12.37 9.98
N GLY A 25 10.94 12.10 11.27
CA GLY A 25 10.36 12.94 12.31
C GLY A 25 8.87 12.75 12.54
N LYS A 26 8.24 11.76 11.89
CA LYS A 26 6.82 11.47 12.04
C LYS A 26 6.61 10.04 12.52
N LEU A 27 5.52 9.83 13.25
CA LEU A 27 5.17 8.50 13.78
C LEU A 27 4.13 7.77 12.94
N ASP A 28 3.57 8.43 11.92
CA ASP A 28 2.56 7.81 11.07
C ASP A 28 3.20 6.83 10.09
N PRO A 29 2.80 5.56 10.12
CA PRO A 29 3.36 4.57 9.20
C PRO A 29 2.74 4.68 7.81
N HIS A 30 3.56 4.49 6.79
CA HIS A 30 3.12 4.48 5.40
C HIS A 30 3.57 3.22 4.70
N THR A 31 2.69 2.63 3.92
CA THR A 31 3.05 1.56 2.98
C THR A 31 2.93 2.06 1.55
N GLU A 32 2.16 3.11 1.37
CA GLU A 32 1.90 3.68 0.06
C GLU A 32 1.59 5.16 0.23
N LEU A 33 2.48 6.01 -0.28
CA LEU A 33 2.24 7.44 -0.41
C LEU A 33 1.96 7.72 -1.88
N SER A 34 0.74 8.12 -2.18
CA SER A 34 0.28 8.27 -3.55
C SER A 34 0.52 9.69 -4.06
N ILE A 35 1.00 9.79 -5.30
CA ILE A 35 1.04 11.05 -6.04
C ILE A 35 0.21 10.91 -7.30
N THR A 36 -0.37 12.03 -7.76
CA THR A 36 -1.19 12.05 -8.98
C THR A 36 -0.39 12.66 -10.11
N VAL A 37 -0.21 11.90 -11.19
CA VAL A 37 0.67 12.27 -12.29
C VAL A 37 -0.01 11.96 -13.63
N PRO A 38 0.09 12.87 -14.63
CA PRO A 38 -0.42 12.56 -15.98
C PRO A 38 0.34 11.39 -16.58
N ALA A 39 -0.35 10.60 -17.40
CA ALA A 39 0.25 9.45 -18.08
C ALA A 39 1.51 9.83 -18.85
N SER A 40 1.50 11.00 -19.51
CA SER A 40 2.63 11.47 -20.33
C SER A 40 3.91 11.62 -19.50
N GLU A 41 3.81 12.07 -18.27
CA GLU A 41 4.99 12.23 -17.41
C GLU A 41 5.54 10.90 -16.91
N LEU A 42 4.72 9.86 -16.93
CA LEU A 42 5.13 8.51 -16.55
C LEU A 42 5.63 7.68 -17.74
N GLY A 43 5.54 8.24 -18.94
CA GLY A 43 5.88 7.48 -20.15
C GLY A 43 4.83 6.40 -20.47
N LEU A 44 3.62 6.57 -19.99
CA LEU A 44 2.50 5.67 -20.27
C LEU A 44 1.60 6.29 -21.34
N SER A 45 0.88 5.42 -22.05
CA SER A 45 -0.03 5.88 -23.10
C SER A 45 -1.34 6.38 -22.52
N GLY A 46 -2.03 7.25 -23.29
CA GLY A 46 -3.32 7.77 -22.91
C GLY A 46 -3.26 9.14 -22.28
N LYS A 47 -4.43 9.61 -21.83
CA LYS A 47 -4.59 10.96 -21.29
C LYS A 47 -5.05 10.95 -19.83
N ASN A 48 -5.10 9.78 -19.20
CA ASN A 48 -5.57 9.67 -17.84
C ASN A 48 -4.52 10.15 -16.83
N PHE A 49 -4.99 10.47 -15.65
CA PHE A 49 -4.15 10.82 -14.51
C PHE A 49 -4.01 9.58 -13.62
N TYR A 50 -2.78 9.26 -13.28
CA TYR A 50 -2.45 8.06 -12.53
C TYR A 50 -2.11 8.40 -11.09
N ASN A 51 -2.61 7.59 -10.18
CA ASN A 51 -2.17 7.61 -8.78
C ASN A 51 -1.10 6.53 -8.63
N VAL A 52 0.12 6.94 -8.35
CA VAL A 52 1.24 6.01 -8.21
C VAL A 52 1.92 6.19 -6.86
N PRO A 53 2.46 5.11 -6.29
CA PRO A 53 3.18 5.22 -5.01
C PRO A 53 4.49 5.94 -5.18
N SER A 54 4.91 6.64 -4.13
CA SER A 54 6.25 7.22 -4.05
C SER A 54 7.17 6.40 -3.13
N ILE A 55 6.70 5.25 -2.65
CA ILE A 55 7.49 4.34 -1.81
C ILE A 55 7.82 3.10 -2.63
N TYR A 56 9.10 2.80 -2.74
CA TYR A 56 9.58 1.59 -3.41
C TYR A 56 10.76 1.01 -2.63
N GLY A 57 10.73 -0.31 -2.43
CA GLY A 57 11.81 -0.98 -1.71
C GLY A 57 12.01 -0.47 -0.28
N GLY A 58 10.95 0.00 0.37
CA GLY A 58 11.03 0.53 1.71
C GLY A 58 11.60 1.95 1.81
N VAL A 59 11.73 2.66 0.67
CA VAL A 59 12.29 4.02 0.62
C VAL A 59 11.23 4.97 0.09
N ILE A 60 11.08 6.12 0.78
CA ILE A 60 10.20 7.20 0.34
C ILE A 60 11.01 8.11 -0.60
N TYR A 61 10.54 8.24 -1.84
CA TYR A 61 11.19 9.09 -2.84
C TYR A 61 10.47 10.43 -2.94
N ASP A 62 11.25 11.50 -3.02
CA ASP A 62 10.74 12.86 -3.17
C ASP A 62 10.28 13.07 -4.62
N PRO A 63 8.98 13.35 -4.87
CA PRO A 63 8.50 13.55 -6.24
C PRO A 63 9.16 14.73 -6.98
N ASP A 64 9.64 15.73 -6.24
CA ASP A 64 10.27 16.90 -6.87
C ASP A 64 11.71 16.64 -7.26
N LYS A 65 12.44 15.85 -6.48
CA LYS A 65 13.87 15.63 -6.68
C LYS A 65 14.19 14.26 -7.26
N GLN A 66 13.33 13.28 -7.04
CA GLN A 66 13.59 11.88 -7.37
C GLN A 66 12.51 11.28 -8.26
N PHE A 67 11.84 12.12 -9.04
CA PHE A 67 10.74 11.67 -9.88
C PHE A 67 11.19 10.62 -10.91
N ASP A 68 12.42 10.70 -11.37
CA ASP A 68 12.95 9.71 -12.33
C ASP A 68 12.94 8.29 -11.75
N VAL A 69 13.24 8.16 -10.46
CA VAL A 69 13.21 6.87 -9.78
C VAL A 69 11.78 6.35 -9.71
N ILE A 70 10.84 7.23 -9.36
CA ILE A 70 9.41 6.87 -9.29
C ILE A 70 8.93 6.41 -10.67
N ARG A 71 9.26 7.18 -11.72
CA ARG A 71 8.87 6.84 -13.10
C ARG A 71 9.40 5.49 -13.52
N GLN A 72 10.67 5.22 -13.24
CA GLN A 72 11.30 3.95 -13.60
C GLN A 72 10.61 2.77 -12.92
N ASN A 73 10.26 2.91 -11.63
CA ASN A 73 9.56 1.87 -10.91
C ASN A 73 8.14 1.65 -11.44
N VAL A 74 7.44 2.74 -11.77
CA VAL A 74 6.11 2.65 -12.37
C VAL A 74 6.15 1.92 -13.71
N GLN A 75 7.10 2.31 -14.58
CA GLN A 75 7.25 1.68 -15.88
C GLN A 75 7.58 0.20 -15.77
N LYS A 76 8.45 -0.16 -14.83
CA LYS A 76 8.82 -1.55 -14.59
C LYS A 76 7.60 -2.38 -14.15
N GLN A 77 6.84 -1.88 -13.21
CA GLN A 77 5.65 -2.59 -12.72
C GLN A 77 4.55 -2.66 -13.79
N ALA A 78 4.37 -1.59 -14.57
CA ALA A 78 3.40 -1.60 -15.65
C ALA A 78 3.74 -2.65 -16.70
N LYS A 79 5.01 -2.81 -17.01
CA LYS A 79 5.48 -3.87 -17.93
C LYS A 79 5.24 -5.27 -17.38
N GLN A 80 5.21 -5.41 -16.08
CA GLN A 80 4.91 -6.67 -15.41
C GLN A 80 3.42 -6.94 -15.28
N GLY A 81 2.57 -6.03 -15.79
CA GLY A 81 1.13 -6.18 -15.78
C GLY A 81 0.41 -5.54 -14.62
N PHE A 82 1.11 -4.81 -13.76
CA PHE A 82 0.45 -4.13 -12.65
C PHE A 82 -0.35 -2.94 -13.16
N LYS A 83 -1.60 -2.84 -12.71
CA LYS A 83 -2.51 -1.76 -13.11
C LYS A 83 -2.60 -0.72 -12.01
N PHE A 84 -1.97 0.43 -12.24
CA PHE A 84 -2.09 1.55 -11.33
C PHE A 84 -3.45 2.23 -11.47
N PRO A 85 -4.03 2.73 -10.38
CA PRO A 85 -5.26 3.51 -10.45
C PRO A 85 -5.11 4.69 -11.40
N ASN A 86 -6.08 4.86 -12.29
CA ASN A 86 -6.05 5.97 -13.25
C ASN A 86 -7.46 6.47 -13.52
N PHE A 87 -7.57 7.77 -13.79
CA PHE A 87 -8.85 8.47 -13.88
C PHE A 87 -8.76 9.57 -14.93
N GLN A 88 -9.92 9.98 -15.45
CA GLN A 88 -9.97 10.96 -16.52
C GLN A 88 -9.65 12.38 -16.06
N THR A 89 -9.83 12.68 -14.78
CA THR A 89 -9.58 14.02 -14.23
C THR A 89 -8.73 13.95 -12.97
N ILE A 90 -8.04 15.05 -12.67
CA ILE A 90 -7.25 15.17 -11.44
C ILE A 90 -8.16 15.04 -10.21
N GLU A 91 -9.34 15.67 -10.24
CA GLU A 91 -10.28 15.65 -9.13
C GLU A 91 -10.71 14.23 -8.79
N LYS A 92 -11.03 13.44 -9.81
CA LYS A 92 -11.41 12.04 -9.61
C LYS A 92 -10.24 11.22 -9.06
N ALA A 93 -9.03 11.49 -9.56
CA ALA A 93 -7.83 10.80 -9.08
C ALA A 93 -7.55 11.11 -7.60
N VAL A 94 -7.63 12.36 -7.21
CA VAL A 94 -7.41 12.78 -5.83
C VAL A 94 -8.46 12.19 -4.89
N GLU A 95 -9.72 12.23 -5.28
CA GLU A 95 -10.81 11.65 -4.51
C GLU A 95 -10.62 10.14 -4.33
N ALA A 96 -10.24 9.45 -5.41
CA ALA A 96 -9.98 8.02 -5.38
C ALA A 96 -8.78 7.68 -4.51
N ALA A 97 -7.75 8.51 -4.50
CA ALA A 97 -6.58 8.31 -3.64
C ALA A 97 -6.96 8.37 -2.16
N LYS A 98 -7.84 9.30 -1.79
CA LYS A 98 -8.36 9.39 -0.43
C LYS A 98 -9.13 8.13 -0.04
N ALA A 99 -10.04 7.70 -0.92
CA ALA A 99 -10.85 6.51 -0.66
C ALA A 99 -9.98 5.26 -0.52
N ARG A 100 -8.95 5.14 -1.37
CA ARG A 100 -8.00 4.02 -1.32
C ARG A 100 -7.22 4.03 -0.01
N SER A 101 -6.75 5.18 0.43
CA SER A 101 -6.00 5.33 1.68
C SER A 101 -6.85 4.96 2.89
N GLU A 102 -8.09 5.43 2.94
CA GLU A 102 -9.03 5.11 4.02
C GLU A 102 -9.34 3.61 4.08
N TYR A 103 -9.60 3.02 2.92
CA TYR A 103 -9.85 1.60 2.81
C TYR A 103 -8.64 0.78 3.27
N PHE A 104 -7.46 1.17 2.83
CA PHE A 104 -6.21 0.50 3.20
C PHE A 104 -5.98 0.54 4.72
N ASN A 105 -6.22 1.70 5.33
CA ASN A 105 -6.08 1.86 6.77
C ASN A 105 -7.04 0.97 7.56
N LYS A 106 -8.27 0.85 7.10
CA LYS A 106 -9.26 -0.04 7.73
C LYS A 106 -8.84 -1.50 7.66
N VAL A 107 -8.35 -1.92 6.50
CA VAL A 107 -7.88 -3.30 6.32
C VAL A 107 -6.69 -3.57 7.20
N LYS A 108 -5.74 -2.64 7.27
CA LYS A 108 -4.57 -2.77 8.14
C LYS A 108 -4.95 -2.84 9.61
N GLU A 109 -5.89 -2.03 10.06
CA GLU A 109 -6.38 -2.08 11.43
C GLU A 109 -6.94 -3.46 11.75
N GLN A 110 -7.74 -4.01 10.85
CA GLN A 110 -8.32 -5.33 11.07
C GLN A 110 -7.25 -6.40 11.12
N MET A 111 -6.29 -6.34 10.22
CA MET A 111 -5.17 -7.29 10.22
C MET A 111 -4.36 -7.20 11.51
N LEU A 112 -4.14 -5.99 12.00
CA LEU A 112 -3.42 -5.78 13.25
C LEU A 112 -4.19 -6.34 14.45
N ARG A 113 -5.50 -6.11 14.50
CA ARG A 113 -6.34 -6.67 15.56
C ARG A 113 -6.30 -8.19 15.57
N ASP A 114 -6.39 -8.79 14.38
CA ASP A 114 -6.34 -10.24 14.23
C ASP A 114 -5.00 -10.81 14.69
N ALA A 115 -3.91 -10.11 14.36
CA ALA A 115 -2.57 -10.52 14.76
C ALA A 115 -2.39 -10.44 16.28
N VAL A 116 -2.89 -9.37 16.90
CA VAL A 116 -2.84 -9.21 18.36
C VAL A 116 -3.66 -10.30 19.05
N GLU A 117 -4.84 -10.59 18.54
CA GLU A 117 -5.70 -11.63 19.11
C GLU A 117 -5.04 -13.02 19.02
N LYS A 118 -4.42 -13.31 17.88
CA LYS A 118 -3.68 -14.55 17.70
C LYS A 118 -2.52 -14.67 18.68
N GLN A 119 -1.79 -13.60 18.89
CA GLN A 119 -0.70 -13.57 19.85
C GLN A 119 -1.18 -13.80 21.26
N ARG A 120 -2.31 -13.18 21.64
CA ARG A 120 -2.92 -13.35 22.94
C ARG A 120 -3.32 -14.81 23.17
N GLN A 121 -3.95 -15.43 22.19
CA GLN A 121 -4.35 -16.82 22.27
C GLN A 121 -3.15 -17.74 22.43
N GLN A 122 -2.09 -17.49 21.68
CA GLN A 122 -0.86 -18.28 21.76
C GLN A 122 -0.21 -18.14 23.13
N LEU A 123 -0.18 -16.92 23.66
CA LEU A 123 0.38 -16.66 24.98
C LEU A 123 -0.40 -17.38 26.06
N MET A 124 -1.72 -17.40 25.99
CA MET A 124 -2.56 -18.12 26.93
C MET A 124 -2.33 -19.62 26.87
N LEU A 125 -2.19 -20.17 25.66
CA LEU A 125 -1.88 -21.59 25.50
C LEU A 125 -0.51 -21.94 26.08
N ASP A 126 0.47 -21.08 25.87
CA ASP A 126 1.80 -21.28 26.43
C ASP A 126 1.81 -21.23 27.95
N MET A 127 1.02 -20.34 28.54
CA MET A 127 0.86 -20.24 29.99
C MET A 127 0.21 -21.50 30.56
N LEU A 128 -0.82 -21.99 29.91
CA LEU A 128 -1.50 -23.23 30.35
C LEU A 128 -0.56 -24.43 30.23
N ARG A 129 0.21 -24.50 29.16
CA ARG A 129 1.17 -25.55 28.91
C ARG A 129 2.29 -25.55 29.97
N SER A 130 2.79 -24.35 30.25
CA SER A 130 3.83 -24.16 31.27
C SER A 130 3.32 -24.55 32.65
N SER A 131 2.10 -24.15 32.99
CA SER A 131 1.47 -24.49 34.27
C SER A 131 1.27 -25.99 34.41
N GLY A 132 0.85 -26.68 33.35
CA GLY A 132 0.68 -28.13 33.35
C GLY A 132 1.99 -28.90 33.41
N GLY A 133 3.08 -28.34 32.95
CA GLY A 133 4.37 -28.99 32.94
C GLY A 133 5.19 -28.92 34.23
N ARG A 134 4.66 -28.25 35.23
CA ARG A 134 5.36 -28.04 36.51
C ARG A 134 5.08 -29.10 37.58
N ARG A 135 4.91 -30.26 37.18
CA ARG A 135 4.65 -31.33 38.19
C ARG A 135 5.84 -32.15 38.43
#